data_83b75807e3f90d414bb8eafc2dd9c5a5
#
_entry.id   83b75807e3f90d414bb8eafc2dd9c5a5
#
_cell.length_a   1.000
_cell.length_b   1.000
_cell.length_c   1.000
_cell.angle_alpha   90.00
_cell.angle_beta   90.00
_cell.angle_gamma   90.00
#
_symmetry.space_group_name_H-M   'P 1'
#
loop_
_entity.id
_entity.type
_entity.pdbx_description
1 polymer ?
#
loop_
_entity_poly.entity_id
_entity_poly.type
_entity_poly.pdbx_seq_one_letter_code
_entity_poly.pdbx_strand_id
1 'polypeptide(L)'
;MKAIMLMFDTLCSRFLPPYGNTWVHAPNFTRLASRTVTFDTSYVCSMPCIPARREMLSGRPNFLHRSWGPFEPFDDSLPKILSSNGIFTHLTTDHAHYFEDGGLTYHTQYDSWEFFRGQEGDPWIGQVADPEIPDDVLGNGGRFSQGLVRERLQAAFQPGSGGSSVPHRSLVRQDWVNRGYMTRESRQPQARMVKSGLEFIH
;
A
#
# COMPACT_ATOMS: atom_id res chain seq x y z
N MET A 1 -12.44 -23.73 -9.68
CA MET A 1 -11.15 -23.07 -10.01
C MET A 1 -10.92 -21.98 -8.98
N LYS A 2 -9.68 -21.83 -8.48
CA LYS A 2 -9.31 -20.72 -7.58
C LYS A 2 -8.41 -19.75 -8.36
N ALA A 3 -8.60 -18.45 -8.24
CA ALA A 3 -7.72 -17.42 -8.77
C ALA A 3 -7.21 -16.55 -7.62
N ILE A 4 -5.93 -16.23 -7.62
CA ILE A 4 -5.28 -15.42 -6.60
C ILE A 4 -4.60 -14.26 -7.30
N MET A 5 -4.94 -13.03 -6.92
CA MET A 5 -4.23 -11.82 -7.31
C MET A 5 -3.37 -11.37 -6.15
N LEU A 6 -2.05 -11.37 -6.32
CA LEU A 6 -1.10 -10.87 -5.33
C LEU A 6 -0.52 -9.54 -5.82
N MET A 7 -0.82 -8.47 -5.10
CA MET A 7 -0.37 -7.14 -5.45
C MET A 7 0.58 -6.60 -4.39
N PHE A 8 1.67 -6.01 -4.85
CA PHE A 8 2.63 -5.30 -4.00
C PHE A 8 2.60 -3.82 -4.35
N ASP A 9 2.56 -2.97 -3.34
CA ASP A 9 2.81 -1.55 -3.52
C ASP A 9 4.32 -1.29 -3.64
N THR A 10 4.70 -0.36 -4.49
CA THR A 10 6.08 0.14 -4.67
C THR A 10 7.12 -0.93 -5.07
N LEU A 11 6.72 -2.14 -5.44
CA LEU A 11 7.63 -3.17 -5.91
C LEU A 11 8.08 -2.89 -7.35
N CYS A 12 9.38 -2.62 -7.52
CA CYS A 12 9.94 -2.29 -8.82
C CYS A 12 10.61 -3.51 -9.46
N SER A 13 10.31 -3.78 -10.73
CA SER A 13 10.85 -4.92 -11.49
C SER A 13 12.37 -4.97 -11.50
N ARG A 14 13.06 -3.81 -11.55
CA ARG A 14 14.54 -3.73 -11.52
C ARG A 14 15.18 -4.37 -10.28
N PHE A 15 14.43 -4.56 -9.21
CA PHE A 15 14.91 -5.21 -7.97
C PHE A 15 14.61 -6.70 -7.92
N LEU A 16 13.97 -7.25 -8.94
CA LEU A 16 13.54 -8.64 -8.96
C LEU A 16 14.46 -9.51 -9.84
N PRO A 17 14.86 -10.70 -9.34
CA PRO A 17 15.71 -11.62 -10.09
C PRO A 17 15.16 -12.02 -11.48
N PRO A 18 13.84 -12.23 -11.68
CA PRO A 18 13.29 -12.53 -13.01
C PRO A 18 13.57 -11.47 -14.07
N TYR A 19 13.86 -10.22 -13.65
CA TYR A 19 14.20 -9.12 -14.54
C TYR A 19 15.71 -8.79 -14.55
N GLY A 20 16.55 -9.75 -14.13
CA GLY A 20 18.00 -9.65 -14.20
C GLY A 20 18.71 -9.07 -12.98
N ASN A 21 17.99 -8.83 -11.88
CA ASN A 21 18.65 -8.38 -10.64
C ASN A 21 19.43 -9.52 -9.98
N THR A 22 20.69 -9.26 -9.61
CA THR A 22 21.61 -10.26 -9.02
C THR A 22 22.00 -9.99 -7.57
N TRP A 23 21.67 -8.82 -7.03
CA TRP A 23 22.08 -8.41 -5.69
C TRP A 23 20.95 -8.40 -4.65
N VAL A 24 19.69 -8.40 -5.08
CA VAL A 24 18.57 -8.50 -4.15
C VAL A 24 18.29 -9.97 -3.84
N HIS A 25 18.25 -10.32 -2.57
CA HIS A 25 17.90 -11.66 -2.13
C HIS A 25 16.38 -11.88 -2.19
N ALA A 26 15.89 -12.39 -3.31
CA ALA A 26 14.47 -12.66 -3.55
C ALA A 26 14.23 -14.04 -4.20
N PRO A 27 14.63 -15.15 -3.53
CA PRO A 27 14.62 -16.50 -4.12
C PRO A 27 13.22 -17.01 -4.47
N ASN A 28 12.20 -16.54 -3.77
CA ASN A 28 10.82 -16.95 -4.05
C ASN A 28 10.32 -16.39 -5.38
N PHE A 29 10.74 -15.20 -5.79
CA PHE A 29 10.42 -14.67 -7.13
C PHE A 29 11.11 -15.48 -8.23
N THR A 30 12.35 -15.91 -8.01
CA THR A 30 13.05 -16.82 -8.94
C THR A 30 12.29 -18.14 -9.07
N ARG A 31 11.89 -18.74 -7.95
CA ARG A 31 11.12 -19.99 -7.95
C ARG A 31 9.73 -19.82 -8.60
N LEU A 32 9.07 -18.68 -8.41
CA LEU A 32 7.80 -18.38 -9.06
C LEU A 32 8.01 -18.25 -10.58
N ALA A 33 8.98 -17.48 -11.02
CA ALA A 33 9.26 -17.27 -12.44
C ALA A 33 9.60 -18.57 -13.20
N SER A 34 10.22 -19.56 -12.54
CA SER A 34 10.49 -20.87 -13.16
C SER A 34 9.24 -21.70 -13.47
N ARG A 35 8.06 -21.28 -13.00
CA ARG A 35 6.77 -21.99 -13.15
C ARG A 35 5.68 -21.14 -13.80
N THR A 36 5.97 -19.90 -14.10
CA THR A 36 4.99 -18.92 -14.59
C THR A 36 5.53 -18.16 -15.79
N VAL A 37 4.67 -17.43 -16.46
CA VAL A 37 5.06 -16.48 -17.49
C VAL A 37 5.50 -15.17 -16.82
N THR A 38 6.65 -14.65 -17.22
CA THR A 38 7.13 -13.32 -16.85
C THR A 38 6.84 -12.35 -17.99
N PHE A 39 6.21 -11.23 -17.70
CA PHE A 39 5.93 -10.18 -18.67
C PHE A 39 7.01 -9.12 -18.60
N ASP A 40 7.80 -8.96 -19.65
CA ASP A 40 8.86 -7.95 -19.74
C ASP A 40 8.31 -6.56 -20.00
N THR A 41 7.13 -6.49 -20.61
CA THR A 41 6.47 -5.24 -20.97
C THR A 41 5.05 -5.24 -20.45
N SER A 42 4.79 -4.38 -19.48
CA SER A 42 3.46 -4.18 -18.89
C SER A 42 3.23 -2.70 -18.66
N TYR A 43 2.06 -2.21 -19.06
CA TYR A 43 1.71 -0.81 -18.97
C TYR A 43 0.54 -0.60 -18.02
N VAL A 44 0.56 0.53 -17.34
CA VAL A 44 -0.54 1.05 -16.54
C VAL A 44 -0.95 2.40 -17.10
N CYS A 45 -2.25 2.69 -17.15
CA CYS A 45 -2.75 3.95 -17.71
C CYS A 45 -2.75 5.06 -16.67
N SER A 46 -2.86 4.76 -15.39
CA SER A 46 -2.90 5.77 -14.31
C SER A 46 -2.10 5.34 -13.11
N MET A 47 -1.55 6.35 -12.42
CA MET A 47 -0.79 6.25 -11.18
C MET A 47 -1.22 7.41 -10.25
N PRO A 48 -0.95 7.34 -8.96
CA PRO A 48 -0.35 6.24 -8.19
C PRO A 48 -1.37 5.17 -7.77
N CYS A 49 -1.39 4.76 -6.50
CA CYS A 49 -2.08 3.57 -6.00
C CYS A 49 -3.57 3.49 -6.39
N ILE A 50 -4.37 4.45 -5.97
CA ILE A 50 -5.84 4.39 -6.09
C ILE A 50 -6.31 4.48 -7.56
N PRO A 51 -5.80 5.38 -8.41
CA PRO A 51 -6.15 5.38 -9.82
C PRO A 51 -5.82 4.06 -10.52
N ALA A 52 -4.64 3.48 -10.25
CA ALA A 52 -4.25 2.17 -10.81
C ALA A 52 -5.16 1.03 -10.34
N ARG A 53 -5.59 1.06 -9.08
CA ARG A 53 -6.50 0.04 -8.53
C ARG A 53 -7.89 0.14 -9.13
N ARG A 54 -8.38 1.35 -9.41
CA ARG A 54 -9.64 1.52 -10.12
C ARG A 54 -9.58 0.93 -11.52
N GLU A 55 -8.52 1.19 -12.27
CA GLU A 55 -8.31 0.59 -13.60
C GLU A 55 -8.29 -0.93 -13.53
N MET A 56 -7.55 -1.48 -12.60
CA MET A 56 -7.43 -2.93 -12.42
C MET A 56 -8.76 -3.60 -12.12
N LEU A 57 -9.61 -2.99 -11.30
CA LEU A 57 -10.89 -3.56 -10.90
C LEU A 57 -12.02 -3.28 -11.89
N SER A 58 -11.94 -2.17 -12.65
CA SER A 58 -12.99 -1.76 -13.59
C SER A 58 -12.67 -2.10 -15.05
N GLY A 59 -11.38 -2.33 -15.37
CA GLY A 59 -10.92 -2.44 -16.76
C GLY A 59 -10.98 -1.11 -17.53
N ARG A 60 -11.18 0.03 -16.88
CA ARG A 60 -11.35 1.34 -17.50
C ARG A 60 -10.16 2.26 -17.22
N PRO A 61 -9.50 2.83 -18.26
CA PRO A 61 -8.48 3.85 -18.05
C PRO A 61 -9.01 5.02 -17.24
N ASN A 62 -8.28 5.43 -16.19
CA ASN A 62 -8.73 6.44 -15.23
C ASN A 62 -8.17 7.85 -15.49
N PHE A 63 -7.15 7.99 -16.35
CA PHE A 63 -6.32 9.19 -16.47
C PHE A 63 -7.07 10.48 -16.86
N LEU A 64 -8.22 10.38 -17.52
CA LEU A 64 -9.06 11.52 -17.89
C LEU A 64 -10.28 11.73 -16.99
N HIS A 65 -10.46 10.88 -15.98
CA HIS A 65 -11.62 10.96 -15.11
C HIS A 65 -11.29 11.65 -13.79
N ARG A 66 -10.42 11.04 -12.98
CA ARG A 66 -10.10 11.52 -11.63
C ARG A 66 -8.74 11.00 -11.20
N SER A 67 -7.93 11.83 -10.55
CA SER A 67 -6.60 11.39 -10.08
C SER A 67 -6.68 10.49 -8.87
N TRP A 68 -7.42 10.86 -7.84
CA TRP A 68 -7.61 10.10 -6.61
C TRP A 68 -9.08 10.13 -6.22
N GLY A 69 -9.67 8.98 -5.95
CA GLY A 69 -11.09 8.96 -5.62
C GLY A 69 -11.67 7.57 -5.45
N PRO A 70 -12.95 7.50 -5.10
CA PRO A 70 -13.65 6.25 -4.86
C PRO A 70 -13.80 5.42 -6.14
N PHE A 71 -14.19 4.16 -5.94
CA PHE A 71 -14.81 3.37 -6.98
C PHE A 71 -16.17 4.00 -7.30
N GLU A 72 -16.41 4.34 -8.55
CA GLU A 72 -17.61 5.11 -8.91
C GLU A 72 -18.86 4.22 -9.02
N PRO A 73 -20.05 4.75 -8.75
CA PRO A 73 -21.28 3.99 -8.85
C PRO A 73 -21.57 3.40 -10.24
N PHE A 74 -21.01 3.99 -11.28
CA PHE A 74 -21.15 3.54 -12.68
C PHE A 74 -20.03 2.62 -13.16
N ASP A 75 -19.06 2.30 -12.31
CA ASP A 75 -17.98 1.38 -12.67
C ASP A 75 -18.47 -0.08 -12.61
N ASP A 76 -18.11 -0.83 -13.62
CA ASP A 76 -18.23 -2.27 -13.60
C ASP A 76 -17.13 -2.85 -12.69
N SER A 77 -17.54 -3.52 -11.63
CA SER A 77 -16.61 -4.06 -10.64
C SER A 77 -16.31 -5.53 -10.92
N LEU A 78 -15.05 -5.87 -11.20
CA LEU A 78 -14.64 -7.26 -11.37
C LEU A 78 -15.06 -8.17 -10.20
N PRO A 79 -14.83 -7.82 -8.91
CA PRO A 79 -15.31 -8.65 -7.81
C PRO A 79 -16.83 -8.84 -7.81
N LYS A 80 -17.61 -7.79 -8.07
CA LYS A 80 -19.08 -7.91 -8.13
C LYS A 80 -19.56 -8.75 -9.30
N ILE A 81 -18.92 -8.63 -10.47
CA ILE A 81 -19.23 -9.46 -11.64
C ILE A 81 -18.97 -10.93 -11.30
N LEU A 82 -17.85 -11.24 -10.67
CA LEU A 82 -17.51 -12.61 -10.26
C LEU A 82 -18.53 -13.14 -9.24
N SER A 83 -18.85 -12.37 -8.21
CA SER A 83 -19.85 -12.72 -7.19
C SER A 83 -21.22 -12.99 -7.81
N SER A 84 -21.67 -12.14 -8.72
CA SER A 84 -22.96 -12.30 -9.43
C SER A 84 -23.01 -13.56 -10.30
N ASN A 85 -21.83 -14.13 -10.63
CA ASN A 85 -21.69 -15.39 -11.37
C ASN A 85 -21.34 -16.58 -10.46
N GLY A 86 -21.58 -16.47 -9.15
CA GLY A 86 -21.40 -17.56 -8.19
C GLY A 86 -19.96 -17.83 -7.78
N ILE A 87 -19.04 -16.89 -8.03
CA ILE A 87 -17.64 -16.99 -7.61
C ILE A 87 -17.44 -16.10 -6.40
N PHE A 88 -17.21 -16.70 -5.23
CA PHE A 88 -16.96 -15.96 -3.99
C PHE A 88 -15.66 -15.18 -4.08
N THR A 89 -15.70 -13.91 -3.67
CA THR A 89 -14.56 -12.97 -3.73
C THR A 89 -14.14 -12.55 -2.33
N HIS A 90 -12.84 -12.58 -2.06
CA HIS A 90 -12.26 -12.16 -0.80
C HIS A 90 -11.07 -11.24 -1.00
N LEU A 91 -10.99 -10.18 -0.20
CA LEU A 91 -9.87 -9.25 -0.17
C LEU A 91 -9.15 -9.34 1.18
N THR A 92 -7.86 -9.63 1.14
CA THR A 92 -6.97 -9.45 2.29
C THR A 92 -6.01 -8.32 1.97
N THR A 93 -5.96 -7.26 2.77
CA THR A 93 -5.21 -6.05 2.45
C THR A 93 -4.60 -5.38 3.67
N ASP A 94 -3.47 -4.70 3.47
CA ASP A 94 -2.88 -3.75 4.41
C ASP A 94 -2.90 -2.31 3.85
N HIS A 95 -3.57 -2.10 2.71
CA HIS A 95 -3.63 -0.83 2.00
C HIS A 95 -4.64 0.13 2.63
N ALA A 96 -4.15 1.05 3.48
CA ALA A 96 -4.98 1.99 4.25
C ALA A 96 -5.82 2.92 3.37
N HIS A 97 -5.36 3.24 2.17
CA HIS A 97 -6.06 4.13 1.25
C HIS A 97 -7.43 3.63 0.78
N TYR A 98 -7.72 2.33 0.90
CA TYR A 98 -9.07 1.82 0.64
C TYR A 98 -10.11 2.28 1.66
N PHE A 99 -9.68 2.77 2.82
CA PHE A 99 -10.51 3.13 3.97
C PHE A 99 -10.45 4.62 4.29
N GLU A 100 -9.89 5.44 3.40
CA GLU A 100 -9.79 6.87 3.58
C GLU A 100 -11.14 7.59 3.44
N ASP A 101 -11.15 8.83 3.94
CA ASP A 101 -12.26 9.75 3.78
C ASP A 101 -12.57 10.01 2.29
N GLY A 102 -13.82 10.32 1.99
CA GLY A 102 -14.28 10.46 0.61
C GLY A 102 -14.85 9.16 0.00
N GLY A 103 -15.03 8.11 0.80
CA GLY A 103 -15.73 6.90 0.40
C GLY A 103 -15.01 6.07 -0.65
N LEU A 104 -13.71 5.81 -0.46
CA LEU A 104 -12.89 5.08 -1.42
C LEU A 104 -13.35 3.64 -1.73
N THR A 105 -14.25 3.07 -1.01
CA THR A 105 -15.15 1.91 -1.25
C THR A 105 -14.62 0.71 -2.05
N TYR A 106 -13.29 0.56 -2.21
CA TYR A 106 -12.71 -0.56 -2.97
C TYR A 106 -12.94 -1.91 -2.29
N HIS A 107 -12.83 -1.95 -0.96
CA HIS A 107 -13.02 -3.16 -0.15
C HIS A 107 -14.48 -3.67 -0.20
N THR A 108 -15.46 -2.78 -0.31
CA THR A 108 -16.88 -3.13 -0.37
C THR A 108 -17.32 -3.75 -1.70
N GLN A 109 -16.40 -3.86 -2.66
CA GLN A 109 -16.65 -4.54 -3.92
C GLN A 109 -16.61 -6.07 -3.77
N TYR A 110 -15.97 -6.58 -2.71
CA TYR A 110 -15.78 -8.00 -2.44
C TYR A 110 -16.86 -8.55 -1.52
N ASP A 111 -17.13 -9.87 -1.57
CA ASP A 111 -18.09 -10.54 -0.68
C ASP A 111 -17.62 -10.53 0.77
N SER A 112 -16.31 -10.60 1.00
CA SER A 112 -15.70 -10.44 2.32
C SER A 112 -14.32 -9.82 2.22
N TRP A 113 -13.85 -9.24 3.33
CA TRP A 113 -12.54 -8.60 3.37
C TRP A 113 -11.96 -8.54 4.78
N GLU A 114 -10.63 -8.50 4.85
CA GLU A 114 -9.86 -8.23 6.05
C GLU A 114 -8.86 -7.10 5.82
N PHE A 115 -8.72 -6.21 6.80
CA PHE A 115 -7.77 -5.11 6.79
C PHE A 115 -6.76 -5.22 7.92
N PHE A 116 -5.48 -5.27 7.58
CA PHE A 116 -4.35 -5.32 8.51
C PHE A 116 -3.72 -3.94 8.62
N ARG A 117 -4.00 -3.26 9.71
CA ARG A 117 -3.66 -1.87 9.95
C ARG A 117 -2.18 -1.63 10.22
N GLY A 118 -1.69 -0.40 9.89
CA GLY A 118 -0.39 0.11 10.29
C GLY A 118 0.54 0.58 9.18
N GLN A 119 0.21 0.35 7.92
CA GLN A 119 1.00 0.81 6.77
C GLN A 119 0.51 2.18 6.25
N GLU A 120 1.37 2.85 5.44
CA GLU A 120 1.00 4.03 4.65
C GLU A 120 0.46 5.21 5.48
N GLY A 121 0.97 5.40 6.70
CA GLY A 121 0.48 6.45 7.59
C GLY A 121 -0.92 6.21 8.13
N ASP A 122 -1.41 4.97 8.08
CA ASP A 122 -2.70 4.57 8.64
C ASP A 122 -2.88 5.15 10.06
N PRO A 123 -3.91 5.95 10.35
CA PRO A 123 -4.18 6.52 11.67
C PRO A 123 -4.64 5.44 12.66
N TRP A 124 -3.79 4.42 12.87
CA TRP A 124 -4.09 3.23 13.66
C TRP A 124 -3.87 3.43 15.15
N ILE A 125 -2.64 3.78 15.53
CA ILE A 125 -2.29 3.92 16.95
C ILE A 125 -2.44 5.38 17.39
N GLY A 126 -3.27 5.61 18.40
CA GLY A 126 -3.40 6.92 19.03
C GLY A 126 -2.22 7.19 19.96
N GLN A 127 -1.47 8.25 19.69
CA GLN A 127 -0.39 8.74 20.54
C GLN A 127 -0.37 10.28 20.52
N VAL A 128 -0.47 10.91 21.69
CA VAL A 128 -0.47 12.38 21.81
C VAL A 128 0.96 12.94 21.76
N ALA A 129 1.89 12.30 22.48
CA ALA A 129 3.29 12.71 22.48
C ALA A 129 3.92 12.40 21.10
N ASP A 130 4.78 13.30 20.64
CA ASP A 130 5.51 13.05 19.38
C ASP A 130 6.48 11.88 19.53
N PRO A 131 6.62 11.04 18.50
CA PRO A 131 7.58 9.95 18.51
C PRO A 131 9.01 10.51 18.40
N GLU A 132 9.96 9.85 19.05
CA GLU A 132 11.38 10.11 18.82
C GLU A 132 11.78 9.51 17.47
N ILE A 133 12.16 10.37 16.52
CA ILE A 133 12.64 9.95 15.20
C ILE A 133 14.15 10.18 15.17
N PRO A 134 14.97 9.14 15.00
CA PRO A 134 16.42 9.29 14.93
C PRO A 134 16.86 10.19 13.77
N ASP A 135 17.82 11.06 14.02
CA ASP A 135 18.29 12.04 13.03
C ASP A 135 18.88 11.40 11.77
N ASP A 136 19.46 10.22 11.90
CA ASP A 136 20.04 9.45 10.79
C ASP A 136 18.98 8.89 9.84
N VAL A 137 17.76 8.69 10.29
CA VAL A 137 16.65 8.23 9.46
C VAL A 137 16.16 9.32 8.50
N LEU A 138 16.30 10.59 8.92
CA LEU A 138 16.01 11.75 8.08
C LEU A 138 17.11 11.98 7.00
N GLY A 139 18.13 11.19 7.05
CA GLY A 139 19.07 10.77 6.01
C GLY A 139 19.95 11.81 5.37
N ASN A 140 21.26 11.56 5.42
CA ASN A 140 22.26 12.09 4.47
C ASN A 140 22.14 11.44 3.07
N GLY A 141 21.08 10.70 2.78
CA GLY A 141 20.93 9.85 1.61
C GLY A 141 20.01 10.41 0.52
N GLY A 142 20.56 10.81 -0.59
CA GLY A 142 19.87 10.93 -1.87
C GLY A 142 19.33 12.32 -2.23
N ARG A 143 19.85 12.90 -3.28
CA ARG A 143 19.58 14.26 -3.78
C ARG A 143 18.12 14.58 -4.17
N PHE A 144 17.23 13.62 -4.22
CA PHE A 144 15.84 13.81 -4.72
C PHE A 144 14.75 13.91 -3.64
N SER A 145 14.98 13.37 -2.45
CA SER A 145 13.99 13.42 -1.36
C SER A 145 14.33 14.46 -0.29
N GLN A 146 15.57 14.93 -0.23
CA GLN A 146 16.08 15.76 0.86
C GLN A 146 15.44 17.17 0.94
N GLY A 147 15.12 17.80 -0.20
CA GLY A 147 14.53 19.13 -0.16
C GLY A 147 13.11 19.10 0.40
N LEU A 148 12.21 18.37 -0.24
CA LEU A 148 10.78 18.39 0.09
C LEU A 148 10.44 17.66 1.40
N VAL A 149 11.09 16.54 1.68
CA VAL A 149 10.84 15.78 2.92
C VAL A 149 11.51 16.48 4.10
N ARG A 150 12.73 16.97 3.94
CA ARG A 150 13.45 17.70 4.98
C ARG A 150 12.81 19.06 5.29
N GLU A 151 12.38 19.83 4.28
CA GLU A 151 11.63 21.07 4.50
C GLU A 151 10.29 20.81 5.18
N ARG A 152 9.54 19.79 4.76
CA ARG A 152 8.27 19.43 5.40
C ARG A 152 8.48 18.86 6.81
N LEU A 153 9.52 18.06 7.04
CA LEU A 153 9.84 17.54 8.37
C LEU A 153 10.49 18.61 9.24
N GLN A 154 11.39 19.46 8.72
CA GLN A 154 11.94 20.58 9.48
C GLN A 154 10.89 21.65 9.78
N ALA A 155 9.99 21.95 8.87
CA ALA A 155 8.82 22.80 9.14
C ALA A 155 7.89 22.14 10.19
N ALA A 156 7.82 20.81 10.20
CA ALA A 156 7.04 20.03 11.14
C ALA A 156 7.73 19.85 12.53
N PHE A 157 9.06 19.93 12.59
CA PHE A 157 9.87 19.71 13.81
C PHE A 157 10.67 20.94 14.25
N GLN A 158 10.25 22.17 13.93
CA GLN A 158 10.95 23.36 14.43
C GLN A 158 10.79 23.50 15.93
N PRO A 159 11.88 23.37 16.73
CA PRO A 159 11.81 23.66 18.16
C PRO A 159 11.72 25.18 18.36
N GLY A 160 10.69 25.65 19.00
CA GLY A 160 10.62 27.03 19.46
C GLY A 160 9.39 27.85 19.17
N SER A 161 8.45 27.40 18.37
CA SER A 161 7.11 27.99 18.37
C SER A 161 6.25 27.22 19.35
N GLY A 162 5.89 27.83 20.47
CA GLY A 162 5.18 27.20 21.62
C GLY A 162 3.80 26.62 21.30
N GLY A 163 3.72 25.78 20.30
CA GLY A 163 2.59 24.98 19.90
C GLY A 163 3.09 23.75 19.15
N SER A 164 2.45 22.62 19.35
CA SER A 164 2.70 21.33 18.71
C SER A 164 3.12 21.51 17.24
N SER A 165 4.37 21.25 16.93
CA SER A 165 5.01 21.63 15.68
C SER A 165 4.77 20.64 14.53
N VAL A 166 4.24 19.46 14.79
CA VAL A 166 3.90 18.47 13.77
C VAL A 166 2.39 18.34 13.70
N PRO A 167 1.78 18.55 12.51
CA PRO A 167 0.38 18.26 12.37
C PRO A 167 0.11 16.80 12.78
N HIS A 168 -0.79 16.57 13.73
CA HIS A 168 -1.12 15.23 14.22
C HIS A 168 -1.55 14.27 13.08
N ARG A 169 -1.96 14.80 11.94
CA ARG A 169 -2.29 14.05 10.71
C ARG A 169 -1.12 13.89 9.74
N SER A 170 0.12 14.10 10.15
CA SER A 170 1.27 13.81 9.31
C SER A 170 1.43 12.31 9.09
N LEU A 171 1.46 11.85 7.84
CA LEU A 171 1.70 10.45 7.48
C LEU A 171 3.02 9.94 8.09
N VAL A 172 4.08 10.74 8.01
CA VAL A 172 5.40 10.39 8.56
C VAL A 172 5.34 10.18 10.06
N ARG A 173 4.66 11.09 10.79
CA ARG A 173 4.50 10.95 12.24
C ARG A 173 3.74 9.67 12.58
N GLN A 174 2.66 9.42 11.88
CA GLN A 174 1.84 8.24 12.13
C GLN A 174 2.58 6.94 11.82
N ASP A 175 3.37 6.90 10.75
CA ASP A 175 4.24 5.75 10.44
C ASP A 175 5.22 5.45 11.57
N TRP A 176 5.84 6.48 12.16
CA TRP A 176 6.75 6.31 13.29
C TRP A 176 6.04 5.80 14.52
N VAL A 177 4.87 6.33 14.83
CA VAL A 177 4.04 5.82 15.93
C VAL A 177 3.70 4.35 15.70
N ASN A 178 3.22 3.99 14.51
CA ASN A 178 2.85 2.63 14.19
C ASN A 178 4.04 1.65 14.26
N ARG A 179 5.22 2.05 13.79
CA ARG A 179 6.46 1.23 13.84
C ARG A 179 6.82 0.78 15.25
N GLY A 180 6.59 1.60 16.25
CA GLY A 180 6.79 1.24 17.66
C GLY A 180 5.99 0.01 18.09
N TYR A 181 4.89 -0.28 17.43
CA TYR A 181 4.02 -1.44 17.68
C TYR A 181 4.28 -2.62 16.75
N MET A 182 5.01 -2.41 15.64
CA MET A 182 5.31 -3.41 14.61
C MET A 182 6.77 -3.89 14.65
N THR A 183 7.38 -3.93 15.82
CA THR A 183 8.81 -4.25 16.02
C THR A 183 9.18 -5.70 15.71
N ARG A 184 8.20 -6.59 15.59
CA ARG A 184 8.39 -8.02 15.24
C ARG A 184 7.72 -8.31 13.93
N GLU A 185 8.31 -9.17 13.09
CA GLU A 185 7.75 -9.60 11.81
C GLU A 185 6.30 -10.09 11.94
N SER A 186 6.01 -10.90 12.95
CA SER A 186 4.66 -11.42 13.21
C SER A 186 3.60 -10.35 13.55
N ARG A 187 4.02 -9.12 13.82
CA ARG A 187 3.15 -7.97 14.05
C ARG A 187 3.03 -7.05 12.84
N GLN A 188 3.87 -7.25 11.83
CA GLN A 188 3.81 -6.43 10.63
C GLN A 188 2.57 -6.76 9.81
N PRO A 189 1.88 -5.75 9.27
CA PRO A 189 0.65 -5.94 8.49
C PRO A 189 0.84 -6.91 7.34
N GLN A 190 1.92 -6.78 6.57
CA GLN A 190 2.22 -7.65 5.45
C GLN A 190 2.32 -9.14 5.84
N ALA A 191 3.04 -9.46 6.92
CA ALA A 191 3.17 -10.85 7.37
C ALA A 191 1.82 -11.43 7.82
N ARG A 192 1.02 -10.62 8.51
CA ARG A 192 -0.33 -10.99 8.97
C ARG A 192 -1.30 -11.16 7.80
N MET A 193 -1.27 -10.24 6.85
CA MET A 193 -2.08 -10.28 5.63
C MET A 193 -1.78 -11.54 4.80
N VAL A 194 -0.51 -11.85 4.57
CA VAL A 194 -0.11 -13.07 3.83
C VAL A 194 -0.59 -14.33 4.57
N LYS A 195 -0.44 -14.37 5.90
CA LYS A 195 -0.92 -15.49 6.70
C LYS A 195 -2.43 -15.68 6.54
N SER A 196 -3.23 -14.62 6.70
CA SER A 196 -4.68 -14.66 6.53
C SER A 196 -5.08 -15.11 5.13
N GLY A 197 -4.44 -14.57 4.08
CA GLY A 197 -4.70 -14.99 2.71
C GLY A 197 -4.43 -16.47 2.47
N LEU A 198 -3.35 -17.02 3.06
CA LEU A 198 -3.06 -18.45 3.00
C LEU A 198 -4.10 -19.29 3.74
N GLU A 199 -4.55 -18.86 4.91
CA GLU A 199 -5.62 -19.54 5.68
C GLU A 199 -6.95 -19.54 4.92
N PHE A 200 -7.26 -18.48 4.19
CA PHE A 200 -8.47 -18.41 3.36
C PHE A 200 -8.42 -19.37 2.15
N ILE A 201 -7.24 -19.56 1.55
CA ILE A 201 -7.07 -20.41 0.36
C ILE A 201 -7.18 -21.91 0.69
N HIS A 202 -6.79 -22.32 1.89
CA HIS A 202 -6.82 -23.70 2.35
C HIS A 202 -8.18 -24.12 2.86
#